data_ca80a6432aad5fa41f3c7b89f367e2fa
#
_entry.id   ca80a6432aad5fa41f3c7b89f367e2fa
#
_cell.length_a   1.000
_cell.length_b   1.000
_cell.length_c   1.000
_cell.angle_alpha   90.00
_cell.angle_beta   90.00
_cell.angle_gamma   90.00
#
_symmetry.space_group_name_H-M   'P 1'
#
loop_
_entity.id
_entity.type
_entity.pdbx_description
1 polymer ?
#
loop_
_entity_poly.entity_id
_entity_poly.type
_entity_poly.pdbx_seq_one_letter_code
_entity_poly.pdbx_strand_id
1 'polypeptide(L)'
;MNDYFYPTLKSVKALEPWIIRTIWSTGETFEVNLHTVFKRKAFAEIRQPEVFKKVHLNQGCIEWFDTELGADNVYAWAKEQSGEVSHEMFGAWIARNSLSLSTAAAALGISRRMVSYYRTAAKPIPRAIWLACLGWEITKPTHSLPRELPSSTEYAALRAA
;
A
#
# COMPACT_ATOMS: atom_id res chain seq x y z
N MET A 1 -12.14 -16.55 -0.44
CA MET A 1 -12.26 -15.43 0.51
C MET A 1 -12.01 -14.17 -0.29
N ASN A 2 -13.00 -13.32 -0.35
CA ASN A 2 -12.90 -12.11 -1.16
C ASN A 2 -11.92 -11.14 -0.51
N ASP A 3 -10.78 -10.93 -1.14
CA ASP A 3 -9.80 -9.90 -0.78
C ASP A 3 -10.35 -8.53 -1.23
N TYR A 4 -11.48 -8.13 -0.67
CA TYR A 4 -12.03 -6.83 -0.99
C TYR A 4 -11.25 -5.74 -0.28
N PHE A 5 -10.80 -4.77 -1.04
CA PHE A 5 -10.33 -3.50 -0.52
C PHE A 5 -11.41 -2.87 0.37
N TYR A 6 -11.06 -2.55 1.61
CA TYR A 6 -12.03 -2.17 2.63
C TYR A 6 -12.38 -0.67 2.63
N PRO A 7 -11.43 0.30 2.57
CA PRO A 7 -11.76 1.71 2.53
C PRO A 7 -12.57 2.05 1.28
N THR A 8 -13.68 2.76 1.45
CA THR A 8 -14.45 3.27 0.32
C THR A 8 -14.18 4.75 0.13
N LEU A 9 -14.01 5.17 -1.12
CA LEU A 9 -13.85 6.56 -1.48
C LEU A 9 -15.21 7.28 -1.35
N LYS A 10 -15.26 8.36 -0.60
CA LYS A 10 -16.48 9.16 -0.35
C LYS A 10 -16.55 10.40 -1.20
N SER A 11 -15.41 10.99 -1.53
CA SER A 11 -15.33 12.19 -2.33
C SER A 11 -14.00 12.30 -3.04
N VAL A 12 -14.01 12.87 -4.23
CA VAL A 12 -12.83 13.25 -5.00
C VAL A 12 -13.00 14.65 -5.56
N LYS A 13 -11.94 15.44 -5.57
CA LYS A 13 -11.91 16.78 -6.14
C LYS A 13 -10.54 17.09 -6.72
N ALA A 14 -10.49 17.63 -7.92
CA ALA A 14 -9.26 18.21 -8.47
C ALA A 14 -8.90 19.49 -7.72
N LEU A 15 -7.64 19.65 -7.35
CA LEU A 15 -7.09 20.86 -6.73
C LEU A 15 -6.26 21.67 -7.73
N GLU A 16 -5.18 21.07 -8.17
CA GLU A 16 -4.21 21.61 -9.11
C GLU A 16 -4.01 20.59 -10.23
N PRO A 17 -3.35 20.96 -11.33
CA PRO A 17 -3.03 19.97 -12.33
C PRO A 17 -2.37 18.75 -11.72
N TRP A 18 -3.08 17.61 -11.86
CA TRP A 18 -2.66 16.27 -11.43
C TRP A 18 -2.56 16.04 -9.92
N ILE A 19 -3.17 16.89 -9.11
CA ILE A 19 -3.37 16.66 -7.67
C ILE A 19 -4.87 16.55 -7.40
N ILE A 20 -5.27 15.46 -6.75
CA ILE A 20 -6.65 15.24 -6.30
C ILE A 20 -6.72 15.20 -4.78
N ARG A 21 -7.78 15.76 -4.22
CA ARG A 21 -8.14 15.57 -2.82
C ARG A 21 -9.16 14.44 -2.72
N THR A 22 -8.90 13.49 -1.85
CA THR A 22 -9.74 12.32 -1.61
C THR A 22 -10.19 12.26 -0.16
N ILE A 23 -11.44 11.88 0.09
CA ILE A 23 -12.01 11.65 1.42
C ILE A 23 -12.49 10.21 1.47
N TRP A 24 -12.11 9.48 2.52
CA TRP A 24 -12.35 8.06 2.65
C TRP A 24 -13.32 7.71 3.78
N SER A 25 -13.90 6.50 3.74
CA SER A 25 -14.79 5.98 4.78
C SER A 25 -14.12 5.83 6.15
N THR A 26 -12.78 5.76 6.17
CA THR A 26 -11.96 5.75 7.38
C THR A 26 -11.90 7.10 8.09
N GLY A 27 -12.40 8.16 7.46
CA GLY A 27 -12.27 9.54 7.92
C GLY A 27 -10.98 10.23 7.43
N GLU A 28 -10.10 9.50 6.77
CA GLU A 28 -8.86 10.05 6.23
C GLU A 28 -9.12 10.96 5.02
N THR A 29 -8.32 12.00 4.92
CA THR A 29 -8.31 12.91 3.78
C THR A 29 -6.88 13.03 3.26
N PHE A 30 -6.70 12.84 1.94
CA PHE A 30 -5.39 12.91 1.30
C PHE A 30 -5.40 13.84 0.10
N GLU A 31 -4.27 14.49 -0.13
CA GLU A 31 -3.94 15.12 -1.41
C GLU A 31 -2.97 14.20 -2.16
N VAL A 32 -3.44 13.65 -3.26
CA VAL A 32 -2.70 12.62 -4.01
C VAL A 32 -2.16 13.21 -5.29
N ASN A 33 -0.85 13.16 -5.45
CA ASN A 33 -0.16 13.60 -6.64
C ASN A 33 -0.14 12.48 -7.68
N LEU A 34 -0.73 12.73 -8.84
CA LEU A 34 -0.85 11.78 -9.94
C LEU A 34 0.18 11.98 -11.05
N HIS A 35 1.16 12.86 -10.88
CA HIS A 35 2.17 13.18 -11.92
C HIS A 35 2.83 11.92 -12.51
N THR A 36 3.22 10.98 -11.67
CA THR A 36 3.89 9.75 -12.12
C THR A 36 2.95 8.85 -12.92
N VAL A 37 1.68 8.76 -12.49
CA VAL A 37 0.64 7.96 -13.15
C VAL A 37 0.35 8.53 -14.54
N PHE A 38 0.24 9.84 -14.63
CA PHE A 38 -0.14 10.55 -15.86
C PHE A 38 0.95 10.59 -16.92
N LYS A 39 2.17 10.13 -16.64
CA LYS A 39 3.20 9.89 -17.67
C LYS A 39 2.83 8.75 -18.61
N ARG A 40 1.93 7.85 -18.22
CA ARG A 40 1.47 6.74 -19.05
C ARG A 40 0.58 7.24 -20.19
N LYS A 41 0.69 6.63 -21.38
CA LYS A 41 -0.10 7.00 -22.57
C LYS A 41 -1.61 6.97 -22.35
N ALA A 42 -2.09 6.01 -21.56
CA ALA A 42 -3.51 5.85 -21.23
C ALA A 42 -4.15 7.11 -20.60
N PHE A 43 -3.34 7.98 -19.99
CA PHE A 43 -3.82 9.21 -19.33
C PHE A 43 -3.53 10.49 -20.13
N ALA A 44 -3.16 10.37 -21.40
CA ALA A 44 -2.75 11.53 -22.21
C ALA A 44 -3.83 12.63 -22.30
N GLU A 45 -5.09 12.24 -22.46
CA GLU A 45 -6.21 13.18 -22.58
C GLU A 45 -6.52 13.89 -21.27
N ILE A 46 -6.33 13.20 -20.14
CA ILE A 46 -6.61 13.75 -18.80
C ILE A 46 -5.57 14.81 -18.40
N ARG A 47 -4.41 14.85 -19.04
CA ARG A 47 -3.36 15.84 -18.74
C ARG A 47 -3.79 17.29 -19.01
N GLN A 48 -4.82 17.49 -19.83
CA GLN A 48 -5.35 18.81 -20.06
C GLN A 48 -6.08 19.31 -18.80
N PRO A 49 -5.76 20.51 -18.27
CA PRO A 49 -6.35 21.00 -17.01
C PRO A 49 -7.86 21.03 -17.01
N GLU A 50 -8.48 21.36 -18.13
CA GLU A 50 -9.94 21.43 -18.27
C GLU A 50 -10.60 20.03 -18.24
N VAL A 51 -9.89 19.01 -18.68
CA VAL A 51 -10.33 17.62 -18.58
C VAL A 51 -10.10 17.12 -17.16
N PHE A 52 -8.94 17.37 -16.58
CA PHE A 52 -8.59 16.97 -15.23
C PHE A 52 -9.58 17.46 -14.16
N LYS A 53 -10.05 18.69 -14.29
CA LYS A 53 -11.05 19.30 -13.40
C LYS A 53 -12.39 18.57 -13.37
N LYS A 54 -12.70 17.77 -14.39
CA LYS A 54 -13.95 17.02 -14.51
C LYS A 54 -13.93 15.68 -13.78
N VAL A 55 -12.92 15.45 -12.95
CA VAL A 55 -12.86 14.27 -12.08
C VAL A 55 -14.15 14.09 -11.29
N HIS A 56 -14.65 12.88 -11.25
CA HIS A 56 -15.82 12.53 -10.44
C HIS A 56 -15.71 11.11 -9.91
N LEU A 57 -16.56 10.82 -8.94
CA LEU A 57 -16.69 9.49 -8.33
C LEU A 57 -17.83 8.75 -9.03
N ASN A 58 -17.55 7.56 -9.55
CA ASN A 58 -18.54 6.66 -10.10
C ASN A 58 -18.34 5.24 -9.57
N GLN A 59 -19.36 4.66 -8.95
CA GLN A 59 -19.37 3.29 -8.40
C GLN A 59 -18.13 2.93 -7.54
N GLY A 60 -17.57 3.92 -6.85
CA GLY A 60 -16.39 3.74 -6.01
C GLY A 60 -15.05 3.93 -6.73
N CYS A 61 -15.04 4.17 -8.04
CA CYS A 61 -13.87 4.49 -8.84
C CYS A 61 -13.79 6.00 -9.12
N ILE A 62 -12.59 6.46 -9.41
CA ILE A 62 -12.32 7.83 -9.84
C ILE A 62 -12.33 7.85 -11.36
N GLU A 63 -13.16 8.68 -11.96
CA GLU A 63 -13.35 8.72 -13.40
C GLU A 63 -13.12 10.10 -14.01
N TRP A 64 -12.63 10.06 -15.26
CA TRP A 64 -12.58 11.16 -16.21
C TRP A 64 -13.06 10.62 -17.56
N PHE A 65 -14.30 10.93 -17.96
CA PHE A 65 -14.89 10.38 -19.20
C PHE A 65 -14.77 8.85 -19.24
N ASP A 66 -14.01 8.32 -20.19
CA ASP A 66 -13.83 6.88 -20.41
C ASP A 66 -12.62 6.29 -19.67
N THR A 67 -11.97 7.07 -18.82
CA THR A 67 -10.77 6.61 -18.06
C THR A 67 -11.04 6.57 -16.59
N GLU A 68 -10.75 5.43 -15.96
CA GLU A 68 -10.93 5.24 -14.54
C GLU A 68 -9.61 4.93 -13.82
N LEU A 69 -9.56 5.32 -12.54
CA LEU A 69 -8.57 4.88 -11.57
C LEU A 69 -9.25 4.10 -10.45
N GLY A 70 -8.77 2.91 -10.16
CA GLY A 70 -9.21 2.13 -9.02
C GLY A 70 -8.95 2.85 -7.70
N ALA A 71 -9.94 2.87 -6.82
CA ALA A 71 -9.82 3.51 -5.53
C ALA A 71 -8.72 2.87 -4.65
N ASP A 72 -8.51 1.56 -4.76
CA ASP A 72 -7.46 0.82 -4.09
C ASP A 72 -6.06 1.33 -4.44
N ASN A 73 -5.78 1.55 -5.72
CA ASN A 73 -4.52 2.13 -6.16
C ASN A 73 -4.31 3.55 -5.63
N VAL A 74 -5.35 4.38 -5.70
CA VAL A 74 -5.28 5.77 -5.24
C VAL A 74 -5.06 5.83 -3.72
N TYR A 75 -5.69 4.95 -2.95
CA TYR A 75 -5.45 4.85 -1.52
C TYR A 75 -4.03 4.41 -1.20
N ALA A 76 -3.48 3.44 -1.93
CA ALA A 76 -2.10 3.01 -1.76
C ALA A 76 -1.13 4.18 -2.01
N TRP A 77 -1.29 4.91 -3.12
CA TRP A 77 -0.45 6.08 -3.41
C TRP A 77 -0.59 7.18 -2.37
N ALA A 78 -1.80 7.41 -1.85
CA ALA A 78 -2.05 8.35 -0.78
C ALA A 78 -1.25 8.02 0.47
N LYS A 79 -1.30 6.76 0.92
CA LYS A 79 -0.54 6.27 2.08
C LYS A 79 0.97 6.39 1.85
N GLU A 80 1.45 5.96 0.69
CA GLU A 80 2.88 6.01 0.34
C GLU A 80 3.42 7.43 0.25
N GLN A 81 2.67 8.35 -0.34
CA GLN A 81 3.04 9.77 -0.41
C GLN A 81 3.02 10.45 0.97
N SER A 82 2.23 9.92 1.90
CA SER A 82 2.23 10.36 3.31
C SER A 82 3.36 9.71 4.15
N GLY A 83 4.19 8.86 3.54
CA GLY A 83 5.26 8.13 4.25
C GLY A 83 4.76 6.94 5.07
N GLU A 84 3.55 6.48 4.81
CA GLU A 84 2.95 5.34 5.47
C GLU A 84 3.04 4.08 4.61
N VAL A 85 2.87 2.92 5.25
CA VAL A 85 2.89 1.62 4.55
C VAL A 85 1.53 1.36 3.91
N SER A 86 1.52 1.15 2.60
CA SER A 86 0.29 0.81 1.88
C SER A 86 0.00 -0.69 1.91
N HIS A 87 -1.26 -1.04 1.67
CA HIS A 87 -1.67 -2.44 1.47
C HIS A 87 -1.02 -3.06 0.23
N GLU A 88 -0.72 -2.25 -0.79
CA GLU A 88 -0.01 -2.69 -2.00
C GLU A 88 1.45 -3.04 -1.71
N MET A 89 2.17 -2.25 -0.89
CA MET A 89 3.52 -2.60 -0.44
C MET A 89 3.51 -3.96 0.28
N PHE A 90 2.56 -4.17 1.17
CA PHE A 90 2.42 -5.42 1.91
C PHE A 90 2.04 -6.60 1.00
N GLY A 91 1.11 -6.39 0.07
CA GLY A 91 0.73 -7.37 -0.94
C GLY A 91 1.91 -7.75 -1.85
N ALA A 92 2.71 -6.77 -2.27
CA ALA A 92 3.91 -6.99 -3.06
C ALA A 92 4.95 -7.82 -2.32
N TRP A 93 5.14 -7.57 -1.01
CA TRP A 93 6.03 -8.39 -0.18
C TRP A 93 5.55 -9.85 -0.11
N ILE A 94 4.25 -10.09 0.09
CA ILE A 94 3.67 -11.44 0.08
C ILE A 94 3.90 -12.14 -1.26
N ALA A 95 3.59 -11.46 -2.38
CA ALA A 95 3.71 -12.01 -3.73
C ALA A 95 5.17 -12.31 -4.09
N ARG A 96 6.07 -11.35 -3.85
CA ARG A 96 7.52 -11.49 -4.12
C ARG A 96 8.14 -12.67 -3.38
N ASN A 97 7.65 -12.98 -2.20
CA ASN A 97 8.14 -14.06 -1.37
C ASN A 97 7.34 -15.36 -1.52
N SER A 98 6.38 -15.42 -2.44
CA SER A 98 5.51 -16.57 -2.69
C SER A 98 4.81 -17.08 -1.43
N LEU A 99 4.40 -16.15 -0.56
CA LEU A 99 3.75 -16.46 0.70
C LEU A 99 2.22 -16.60 0.51
N SER A 100 1.63 -17.52 1.26
CA SER A 100 0.19 -17.54 1.52
C SER A 100 -0.14 -16.64 2.72
N LEU A 101 -1.43 -16.39 2.97
CA LEU A 101 -1.84 -15.68 4.20
C LEU A 101 -1.35 -16.38 5.47
N SER A 102 -1.35 -17.71 5.48
CA SER A 102 -0.90 -18.50 6.64
C SER A 102 0.61 -18.46 6.82
N THR A 103 1.37 -18.58 5.73
CA THR A 103 2.84 -18.51 5.82
C THR A 103 3.35 -17.10 6.08
N ALA A 104 2.68 -16.07 5.59
CA ALA A 104 2.97 -14.69 5.94
C ALA A 104 2.70 -14.42 7.44
N ALA A 105 1.59 -14.94 7.96
CA ALA A 105 1.26 -14.85 9.38
C ALA A 105 2.34 -15.51 10.26
N ALA A 106 2.78 -16.71 9.89
CA ALA A 106 3.86 -17.41 10.58
C ALA A 106 5.20 -16.64 10.50
N ALA A 107 5.51 -16.09 9.30
CA ALA A 107 6.74 -15.32 9.11
C ALA A 107 6.83 -14.08 10.00
N LEU A 108 5.69 -13.42 10.24
CA LEU A 108 5.62 -12.18 11.02
C LEU A 108 5.21 -12.38 12.48
N GLY A 109 4.86 -13.59 12.89
CA GLY A 109 4.37 -13.87 14.25
C GLY A 109 3.02 -13.21 14.56
N ILE A 110 2.15 -13.04 13.57
CA ILE A 110 0.82 -12.44 13.70
C ILE A 110 -0.27 -13.42 13.24
N SER A 111 -1.54 -13.11 13.53
CA SER A 111 -2.64 -13.96 13.09
C SER A 111 -2.89 -13.83 11.58
N ARG A 112 -3.39 -14.91 10.95
CA ARG A 112 -3.85 -14.88 9.55
C ARG A 112 -4.90 -13.79 9.30
N ARG A 113 -5.76 -13.54 10.29
CA ARG A 113 -6.77 -12.48 10.24
C ARG A 113 -6.12 -11.09 10.10
N MET A 114 -5.03 -10.84 10.84
CA MET A 114 -4.29 -9.58 10.72
C MET A 114 -3.64 -9.42 9.35
N VAL A 115 -3.08 -10.49 8.77
CA VAL A 115 -2.55 -10.46 7.40
C VAL A 115 -3.64 -10.08 6.40
N SER A 116 -4.83 -10.65 6.53
CA SER A 116 -5.99 -10.30 5.69
C SER A 116 -6.38 -8.83 5.85
N TYR A 117 -6.43 -8.31 7.08
CA TYR A 117 -6.73 -6.89 7.33
C TYR A 117 -5.72 -5.94 6.70
N TYR A 118 -4.44 -6.28 6.73
CA TYR A 118 -3.39 -5.47 6.10
C TYR A 118 -3.47 -5.51 4.57
N ARG A 119 -3.75 -6.67 3.99
CA ARG A 119 -3.92 -6.82 2.54
C ARG A 119 -5.12 -6.06 1.97
N THR A 120 -6.18 -5.95 2.75
CA THR A 120 -7.43 -5.30 2.33
C THR A 120 -7.51 -3.83 2.76
N ALA A 121 -6.47 -3.31 3.39
CA ALA A 121 -6.46 -1.99 4.03
C ALA A 121 -7.54 -1.79 5.10
N ALA A 122 -8.12 -2.88 5.63
CA ALA A 122 -9.09 -2.83 6.73
C ALA A 122 -8.48 -2.34 8.05
N LYS A 123 -7.15 -2.43 8.16
CA LYS A 123 -6.38 -1.83 9.26
C LYS A 123 -5.09 -1.21 8.72
N PRO A 124 -4.65 -0.09 9.30
CA PRO A 124 -3.36 0.51 8.96
C PRO A 124 -2.23 -0.45 9.32
N ILE A 125 -1.20 -0.47 8.49
CA ILE A 125 -0.01 -1.31 8.70
C ILE A 125 1.00 -0.52 9.53
N PRO A 126 1.30 -0.95 10.77
CA PRO A 126 2.32 -0.31 11.57
C PRO A 126 3.69 -0.38 10.88
N ARG A 127 4.48 0.68 10.99
CA ARG A 127 5.86 0.69 10.47
C ARG A 127 6.70 -0.49 10.98
N ALA A 128 6.48 -0.92 12.23
CA ALA A 128 7.16 -2.08 12.81
C ALA A 128 6.88 -3.39 12.03
N ILE A 129 5.65 -3.57 11.54
CA ILE A 129 5.29 -4.73 10.71
C ILE A 129 6.03 -4.67 9.37
N TRP A 130 6.15 -3.49 8.77
CA TRP A 130 6.91 -3.35 7.53
C TRP A 130 8.40 -3.64 7.72
N LEU A 131 8.98 -3.15 8.81
CA LEU A 131 10.36 -3.48 9.18
C LEU A 131 10.54 -4.98 9.44
N ALA A 132 9.56 -5.65 10.04
CA ALA A 132 9.56 -7.10 10.21
C ALA A 132 9.51 -7.83 8.85
N CYS A 133 8.72 -7.35 7.88
CA CYS A 133 8.69 -7.89 6.52
C CYS A 133 10.08 -7.83 5.87
N LEU A 134 10.72 -6.67 5.92
CA LEU A 134 12.06 -6.47 5.36
C LEU A 134 13.11 -7.31 6.09
N GLY A 135 13.06 -7.33 7.42
CA GLY A 135 13.95 -8.15 8.25
C GLY A 135 13.81 -9.65 7.95
N TRP A 136 12.58 -10.14 7.84
CA TRP A 136 12.34 -11.53 7.47
C TRP A 136 12.90 -11.85 6.07
N GLU A 137 12.75 -10.95 5.11
CA GLU A 137 13.28 -11.13 3.77
C GLU A 137 14.82 -11.23 3.75
N ILE A 138 15.50 -10.41 4.56
CA ILE A 138 16.96 -10.45 4.71
C ILE A 138 17.41 -11.74 5.41
N THR A 139 16.63 -12.26 6.34
CA THR A 139 16.98 -13.47 7.14
C THR A 139 16.57 -14.79 6.50
N LYS A 140 16.14 -14.80 5.22
CA LYS A 140 15.88 -16.05 4.50
C LYS A 140 17.12 -16.95 4.44
N PRO A 141 16.96 -18.30 4.22
CA PRO A 141 18.06 -19.24 4.20
C PRO A 141 19.18 -18.94 3.19
N THR A 142 18.88 -18.13 2.19
CA THR A 142 19.86 -17.71 1.16
C THR A 142 20.76 -16.55 1.62
N HIS A 143 20.48 -15.99 2.79
CA HIS A 143 21.25 -14.89 3.37
C HIS A 143 22.05 -15.36 4.58
N SER A 144 23.14 -14.70 4.89
CA SER A 144 24.06 -15.04 5.99
C SER A 144 23.52 -14.73 7.39
N LEU A 145 22.38 -14.06 7.50
CA LEU A 145 21.77 -13.75 8.77
C LEU A 145 20.91 -14.92 9.29
N PRO A 146 20.89 -15.17 10.61
CA PRO A 146 20.09 -16.23 11.20
C PRO A 146 18.58 -15.98 11.03
N ARG A 147 17.84 -17.08 10.79
CA ARG A 147 16.37 -17.05 10.70
C ARG A 147 15.70 -16.95 12.06
N GLU A 148 16.35 -17.49 13.07
CA GLU A 148 15.88 -17.48 14.45
C GLU A 148 16.30 -16.17 15.12
N LEU A 149 15.50 -15.74 16.06
CA LEU A 149 15.85 -14.57 16.86
C LEU A 149 17.07 -14.92 17.71
N PRO A 150 18.17 -14.17 17.63
CA PRO A 150 19.32 -14.42 18.46
C PRO A 150 19.01 -14.15 19.92
N SER A 151 19.65 -14.86 20.81
CA SER A 151 19.67 -14.54 22.24
C SER A 151 20.31 -13.16 22.47
N SER A 152 20.09 -12.58 23.64
CA SER A 152 20.70 -11.28 23.96
C SER A 152 22.23 -11.29 23.86
N THR A 153 22.87 -12.40 24.20
CA THR A 153 24.33 -12.56 24.10
C THR A 153 24.79 -12.64 22.63
N GLU A 154 24.09 -13.41 21.82
CA GLU A 154 24.38 -13.52 20.39
C GLU A 154 24.15 -12.19 19.68
N TYR A 155 23.05 -11.49 20.03
CA TYR A 155 22.78 -10.18 19.46
C TYR A 155 23.84 -9.14 19.81
N ALA A 156 24.35 -9.15 21.05
CA ALA A 156 25.43 -8.27 21.47
C ALA A 156 26.73 -8.56 20.69
N ALA A 157 27.01 -9.83 20.38
CA ALA A 157 28.17 -10.23 19.59
C ALA A 157 28.06 -9.77 18.11
N LEU A 158 26.86 -9.75 17.52
CA LEU A 158 26.65 -9.25 16.15
C LEU A 158 27.00 -7.77 15.96
N ARG A 159 26.95 -6.96 17.02
CA ARG A 159 27.32 -5.53 16.99
C ARG A 159 28.82 -5.29 17.01
N ALA A 160 29.61 -6.30 17.38
CA ALA A 160 31.07 -6.19 17.50
C ALA A 160 31.84 -6.60 16.24
N ALA A 161 31.14 -7.10 15.22
CA ALA A 161 31.67 -7.47 13.92
C ALA A 161 31.40 -6.39 12.87
#